data_966d1782a71132a576ba3af7e9cd8971
#
_entry.id   966d1782a71132a576ba3af7e9cd8971
#
_cell.length_a   1.000
_cell.length_b   1.000
_cell.length_c   1.000
_cell.angle_alpha   90.00
_cell.angle_beta   90.00
_cell.angle_gamma   90.00
#
_symmetry.space_group_name_H-M   'P 1'
#
loop_
_entity.id
_entity.type
_entity.pdbx_description
1 polymer ?
#
loop_
_entity_poly.entity_id
_entity_poly.type
_entity_poly.pdbx_seq_one_letter_code
_entity_poly.pdbx_strand_id
1 'polypeptide(L)'
;DHRESRGLGDVYKRQNEHTVAIGEGYRSNAEGIRQFKRILGNRAKKVISVALPHWNGPKDCLHLMSNLSPIDNDLFLVYSKLLPVPFMKYLVESNIKLIEVPDEEYYSMGCNVLAMAKRRVIMLEGNPITQKKLEAEGVEVRTYNGSEISLKGAGGPTCLTRPLLRLTS
;
A
#
# COMPACT_ATOMS: atom_id res chain seq x y z
N ASP A 1 10.25 -23.60 5.83
CA ASP A 1 11.17 -22.67 5.17
C ASP A 1 10.33 -21.52 4.61
N HIS A 2 10.02 -20.58 5.49
CA HIS A 2 9.33 -19.34 5.09
C HIS A 2 10.34 -18.49 4.34
N ARG A 3 10.43 -18.68 3.04
CA ARG A 3 11.12 -17.73 2.16
C ARG A 3 10.36 -16.41 2.25
N GLU A 4 10.85 -15.57 3.11
CA GLU A 4 10.40 -14.21 3.28
C GLU A 4 10.32 -13.55 1.91
N SER A 5 9.12 -13.23 1.48
CA SER A 5 8.91 -12.34 0.36
C SER A 5 9.49 -10.99 0.78
N ARG A 6 10.75 -10.77 0.49
CA ARG A 6 11.42 -9.45 0.62
C ARG A 6 10.87 -8.52 -0.45
N GLY A 7 9.55 -8.37 -0.39
CA GLY A 7 8.83 -7.65 -1.40
C GLY A 7 8.85 -6.15 -1.15
N LEU A 8 8.81 -5.41 -2.22
CA LEU A 8 8.59 -3.97 -2.31
C LEU A 8 7.21 -3.53 -1.73
N GLY A 9 6.54 -4.36 -0.93
CA GLY A 9 5.26 -4.07 -0.28
C GLY A 9 5.32 -2.88 0.68
N ASP A 10 6.51 -2.53 1.16
CA ASP A 10 6.73 -1.34 2.00
C ASP A 10 7.10 -0.09 1.20
N VAL A 11 7.20 -0.19 -0.14
CA VAL A 11 7.66 0.90 -0.98
C VAL A 11 6.54 1.44 -1.85
N TYR A 12 6.19 2.68 -1.64
CA TYR A 12 5.30 3.45 -2.50
C TYR A 12 6.11 4.44 -3.36
N LYS A 13 5.84 4.47 -4.66
CA LYS A 13 6.43 5.42 -5.60
C LYS A 13 5.34 6.29 -6.23
N ARG A 14 5.34 7.59 -5.93
CA ARG A 14 4.51 8.58 -6.62
C ARG A 14 5.13 8.91 -7.98
N GLN A 15 4.36 8.79 -9.05
CA GLN A 15 4.89 8.91 -10.42
C GLN A 15 5.40 10.33 -10.74
N ASN A 16 4.76 11.38 -10.22
CA ASN A 16 5.05 12.77 -10.61
C ASN A 16 6.21 13.43 -9.85
N GLU A 17 6.59 12.93 -8.66
CA GLU A 17 7.61 13.59 -7.83
C GLU A 17 8.81 12.68 -7.52
N HIS A 18 8.86 11.49 -8.06
CA HIS A 18 9.87 10.50 -7.71
C HIS A 18 10.03 10.34 -6.18
N THR A 19 8.90 10.42 -5.45
CA THR A 19 8.88 10.21 -4.01
C THR A 19 8.65 8.73 -3.72
N VAL A 20 9.44 8.19 -2.81
CA VAL A 20 9.33 6.81 -2.33
C VAL A 20 9.07 6.85 -0.83
N ALA A 21 7.97 6.24 -0.38
CA ALA A 21 7.70 5.99 1.03
C ALA A 21 8.03 4.53 1.37
N ILE A 22 8.69 4.31 2.49
CA ILE A 22 9.12 2.98 2.92
C ILE A 22 8.66 2.78 4.37
N GLY A 23 7.94 1.69 4.63
CA GLY A 23 7.56 1.30 5.99
C GLY A 23 8.80 0.91 6.80
N GLU A 24 8.95 1.53 7.98
CA GLU A 24 9.97 1.17 8.96
C GLU A 24 9.30 0.39 10.10
N GLY A 25 9.67 -0.87 10.26
CA GLY A 25 9.05 -1.77 11.22
C GLY A 25 9.85 -3.06 11.37
N TYR A 26 9.16 -4.15 11.63
CA TYR A 26 9.82 -5.45 11.85
C TYR A 26 10.52 -6.02 10.60
N ARG A 27 10.08 -5.64 9.40
CA ARG A 27 10.61 -6.15 8.12
C ARG A 27 11.68 -5.27 7.50
N SER A 28 11.64 -3.97 7.77
CA SER A 28 12.57 -2.99 7.22
C SER A 28 13.02 -2.08 8.36
N ASN A 29 14.33 -2.02 8.61
CA ASN A 29 14.90 -1.13 9.61
C ASN A 29 15.53 0.12 8.97
N ALA A 30 15.91 1.09 9.78
CA ALA A 30 16.52 2.34 9.33
C ALA A 30 17.75 2.11 8.43
N GLU A 31 18.58 1.10 8.74
CA GLU A 31 19.76 0.78 7.93
C GLU A 31 19.38 0.27 6.53
N GLY A 32 18.40 -0.63 6.45
CA GLY A 32 17.88 -1.11 5.15
C GLY A 32 17.32 0.04 4.30
N ILE A 33 16.58 0.97 4.91
CA ILE A 33 16.06 2.17 4.25
C ILE A 33 17.20 3.06 3.75
N ARG A 34 18.25 3.24 4.56
CA ARG A 34 19.44 4.01 4.17
C ARG A 34 20.17 3.38 2.98
N GLN A 35 20.34 2.05 2.98
CA GLN A 35 20.93 1.32 1.86
C GLN A 35 20.10 1.47 0.59
N PHE A 36 18.78 1.30 0.71
CA PHE A 36 17.87 1.46 -0.42
C PHE A 36 17.90 2.87 -1.01
N LYS A 37 17.94 3.91 -0.15
CA LYS A 37 18.10 5.30 -0.58
C LYS A 37 19.38 5.50 -1.39
N ARG A 38 20.51 4.90 -0.98
CA ARG A 38 21.77 4.96 -1.74
C ARG A 38 21.65 4.31 -3.12
N ILE A 39 20.99 3.14 -3.19
CA ILE A 39 20.78 2.42 -4.46
C ILE A 39 19.87 3.20 -5.41
N LEU A 40 18.84 3.87 -4.87
CA LEU A 40 17.97 4.73 -5.67
C LEU A 40 18.72 5.92 -6.28
N GLY A 41 19.68 6.48 -5.54
CA GLY A 41 20.42 7.68 -5.98
C GLY A 41 19.47 8.78 -6.42
N ASN A 42 19.72 9.34 -7.60
CA ASN A 42 18.92 10.43 -8.18
C ASN A 42 17.57 9.98 -8.79
N ARG A 43 17.23 8.68 -8.74
CA ARG A 43 15.95 8.17 -9.23
C ARG A 43 14.77 8.50 -8.31
N ALA A 44 15.06 8.86 -7.07
CA ALA A 44 14.08 9.36 -6.12
C ALA A 44 14.52 10.72 -5.59
N LYS A 45 13.66 11.73 -5.76
CA LYS A 45 13.92 13.07 -5.19
C LYS A 45 13.71 13.09 -3.68
N LYS A 46 12.80 12.27 -3.18
CA LYS A 46 12.44 12.18 -1.76
C LYS A 46 12.25 10.73 -1.35
N VAL A 47 12.84 10.35 -0.22
CA VAL A 47 12.58 9.07 0.44
C VAL A 47 12.03 9.36 1.84
N ILE A 48 10.86 8.84 2.13
CA ILE A 48 10.14 9.03 3.40
C ILE A 48 10.17 7.70 4.15
N SER A 49 10.73 7.68 5.36
CA SER A 49 10.54 6.59 6.31
C SER A 49 9.20 6.77 7.02
N VAL A 50 8.39 5.72 7.03
CA VAL A 50 7.07 5.69 7.64
C VAL A 50 7.10 4.68 8.78
N ALA A 51 7.16 5.17 10.02
CA ALA A 51 7.18 4.31 11.20
C ALA A 51 5.87 3.52 11.31
N LEU A 52 5.96 2.20 11.24
CA LEU A 52 4.81 1.31 11.38
C LEU A 52 4.64 0.91 12.85
N PRO A 53 3.40 0.85 13.36
CA PRO A 53 3.15 0.51 14.76
C PRO A 53 3.44 -0.98 15.05
N HIS A 54 3.66 -1.26 16.34
CA HIS A 54 3.80 -2.63 16.85
C HIS A 54 2.56 -3.49 16.63
N TRP A 55 1.38 -2.87 16.67
CA TRP A 55 0.06 -3.49 16.53
C TRP A 55 -0.08 -4.77 17.37
N ASN A 56 -0.28 -5.92 16.76
CA ASN A 56 -0.44 -7.22 17.44
C ASN A 56 0.90 -7.95 17.69
N GLY A 57 2.03 -7.28 17.49
CA GLY A 57 3.34 -7.83 17.79
C GLY A 57 4.15 -8.28 16.58
N PRO A 58 5.32 -8.90 16.82
CA PRO A 58 6.28 -9.25 15.75
C PRO A 58 5.78 -10.29 14.74
N LYS A 59 4.75 -11.07 15.12
CA LYS A 59 4.16 -12.08 14.24
C LYS A 59 3.15 -11.49 13.25
N ASP A 60 2.58 -10.33 13.59
CA ASP A 60 1.66 -9.58 12.73
C ASP A 60 2.41 -8.40 12.11
N CYS A 61 3.31 -8.74 11.18
CA CYS A 61 4.16 -7.76 10.54
C CYS A 61 3.36 -6.90 9.55
N LEU A 62 3.08 -5.67 9.93
CA LEU A 62 2.49 -4.69 9.04
C LEU A 62 3.47 -4.28 7.95
N HIS A 63 2.96 -4.17 6.73
CA HIS A 63 3.61 -3.51 5.61
C HIS A 63 2.93 -2.18 5.34
N LEU A 64 3.63 -1.19 4.79
CA LEU A 64 3.00 0.08 4.45
C LEU A 64 1.81 -0.12 3.50
N MET A 65 1.93 -1.04 2.54
CA MET A 65 0.86 -1.40 1.61
C MET A 65 -0.29 -2.19 2.25
N SER A 66 -0.20 -2.58 3.52
CA SER A 66 -1.36 -3.09 4.28
C SER A 66 -2.27 -1.96 4.74
N ASN A 67 -1.72 -0.76 4.89
CA ASN A 67 -2.40 0.41 5.46
C ASN A 67 -2.63 1.53 4.43
N LEU A 68 -2.09 1.37 3.21
CA LEU A 68 -2.17 2.37 2.16
C LEU A 68 -2.04 1.72 0.79
N SER A 69 -2.98 1.96 -0.11
CA SER A 69 -2.90 1.58 -1.52
C SER A 69 -3.11 2.80 -2.41
N PRO A 70 -2.10 3.19 -3.20
CA PRO A 70 -2.26 4.23 -4.20
C PRO A 70 -3.16 3.75 -5.33
N ILE A 71 -4.22 4.50 -5.59
CA ILE A 71 -5.19 4.22 -6.66
C ILE A 71 -4.85 5.03 -7.91
N ASP A 72 -4.50 6.29 -7.70
CA ASP A 72 -4.04 7.24 -8.72
C ASP A 72 -3.04 8.21 -8.08
N ASN A 73 -2.52 9.17 -8.83
CA ASN A 73 -1.59 10.18 -8.33
C ASN A 73 -2.21 11.08 -7.26
N ASP A 74 -3.52 11.29 -7.32
CA ASP A 74 -4.30 12.17 -6.46
C ASP A 74 -5.28 11.44 -5.54
N LEU A 75 -5.32 10.10 -5.57
CA LEU A 75 -6.30 9.30 -4.87
C LEU A 75 -5.67 8.07 -4.22
N PHE A 76 -5.75 7.97 -2.91
CA PHE A 76 -5.24 6.83 -2.15
C PHE A 76 -6.31 6.22 -1.28
N LEU A 77 -6.28 4.91 -1.17
CA LEU A 77 -7.02 4.15 -0.18
C LEU A 77 -6.15 3.99 1.06
N VAL A 78 -6.69 4.27 2.25
CA VAL A 78 -5.92 4.24 3.50
C VAL A 78 -6.70 3.59 4.62
N TYR A 79 -5.96 3.00 5.55
CA TYR A 79 -6.43 2.70 6.90
C TYR A 79 -5.65 3.59 7.87
N SER A 80 -6.14 4.80 8.08
CA SER A 80 -5.40 5.90 8.72
C SER A 80 -5.02 5.62 10.16
N LYS A 81 -5.79 4.77 10.87
CA LYS A 81 -5.54 4.40 12.27
C LYS A 81 -4.17 3.77 12.52
N LEU A 82 -3.56 3.17 11.51
CA LEU A 82 -2.25 2.53 11.58
C LEU A 82 -1.16 3.30 10.81
N LEU A 83 -1.43 4.53 10.42
CA LEU A 83 -0.46 5.42 9.78
C LEU A 83 0.01 6.50 10.76
N PRO A 84 1.31 6.82 10.80
CA PRO A 84 1.84 7.83 11.69
C PRO A 84 1.42 9.23 11.27
N VAL A 85 1.16 10.10 12.24
CA VAL A 85 0.71 11.49 12.04
C VAL A 85 1.57 12.28 11.04
N PRO A 86 2.91 12.21 11.06
CA PRO A 86 3.72 12.95 10.09
C PRO A 86 3.47 12.51 8.65
N PHE A 87 3.20 11.23 8.43
CA PHE A 87 2.90 10.73 7.09
C PHE A 87 1.50 11.11 6.64
N MET A 88 0.51 11.07 7.53
CA MET A 88 -0.84 11.55 7.23
C MET A 88 -0.84 13.02 6.85
N LYS A 89 -0.12 13.88 7.59
CA LYS A 89 0.05 15.30 7.24
C LYS A 89 0.67 15.46 5.85
N TYR A 90 1.73 14.70 5.56
CA TYR A 90 2.36 14.71 4.24
C TYR A 90 1.38 14.37 3.11
N LEU A 91 0.53 13.35 3.29
CA LEU A 91 -0.47 12.98 2.27
C LEU A 91 -1.47 14.11 2.02
N VAL A 92 -1.99 14.72 3.08
CA VAL A 92 -2.94 15.84 3.00
C VAL A 92 -2.30 17.07 2.36
N GLU A 93 -1.11 17.46 2.79
CA GLU A 93 -0.35 18.60 2.25
C GLU A 93 0.04 18.38 0.76
N SER A 94 0.12 17.12 0.35
CA SER A 94 0.35 16.75 -1.06
C SER A 94 -0.92 16.77 -1.92
N ASN A 95 -2.06 17.24 -1.39
CA ASN A 95 -3.36 17.28 -2.06
C ASN A 95 -3.83 15.91 -2.56
N ILE A 96 -3.52 14.85 -1.80
CA ILE A 96 -3.97 13.49 -2.09
C ILE A 96 -5.31 13.28 -1.41
N LYS A 97 -6.33 12.94 -2.19
CA LYS A 97 -7.64 12.53 -1.67
C LYS A 97 -7.52 11.15 -1.03
N LEU A 98 -7.99 11.02 0.19
CA LEU A 98 -7.92 9.79 0.97
C LEU A 98 -9.31 9.15 1.07
N ILE A 99 -9.38 7.86 0.70
CA ILE A 99 -10.55 7.02 0.94
C ILE A 99 -10.25 6.15 2.15
N GLU A 100 -11.04 6.24 3.20
CA GLU A 100 -10.85 5.47 4.43
C GLU A 100 -11.50 4.09 4.32
N VAL A 101 -10.73 3.04 4.62
CA VAL A 101 -11.21 1.67 4.77
C VAL A 101 -11.89 1.53 6.13
N PRO A 102 -13.11 0.98 6.22
CA PRO A 102 -13.77 0.77 7.51
C PRO A 102 -13.11 -0.37 8.30
N ASP A 103 -13.27 -0.35 9.63
CA ASP A 103 -12.63 -1.30 10.53
C ASP A 103 -13.01 -2.76 10.22
N GLU A 104 -14.27 -3.00 9.89
CA GLU A 104 -14.80 -4.30 9.53
C GLU A 104 -14.19 -4.91 8.28
N GLU A 105 -13.64 -4.08 7.38
CA GLU A 105 -13.00 -4.54 6.13
C GLU A 105 -11.47 -4.51 6.18
N TYR A 106 -10.87 -4.12 7.31
CA TYR A 106 -9.42 -4.10 7.43
C TYR A 106 -8.81 -5.50 7.37
N TYR A 107 -9.33 -6.42 8.19
CA TYR A 107 -8.81 -7.80 8.27
C TYR A 107 -9.17 -8.66 7.06
N SER A 108 -10.21 -8.29 6.31
CA SER A 108 -10.51 -8.89 5.01
C SER A 108 -9.68 -8.30 3.85
N MET A 109 -8.60 -7.59 4.20
CA MET A 109 -7.67 -6.97 3.24
C MET A 109 -8.30 -5.86 2.37
N GLY A 110 -9.31 -5.17 2.87
CA GLY A 110 -9.96 -4.08 2.14
C GLY A 110 -9.00 -2.97 1.72
N CYS A 111 -7.91 -2.74 2.48
CA CYS A 111 -6.89 -1.76 2.12
C CYS A 111 -5.87 -2.25 1.08
N ASN A 112 -5.75 -3.58 0.85
CA ASN A 112 -4.77 -4.14 -0.07
C ASN A 112 -5.34 -4.18 -1.49
N VAL A 113 -5.20 -3.10 -2.24
CA VAL A 113 -5.76 -2.91 -3.58
C VAL A 113 -4.64 -2.67 -4.59
N LEU A 114 -4.65 -3.43 -5.69
CA LEU A 114 -3.68 -3.30 -6.76
C LEU A 114 -4.19 -2.37 -7.85
N ALA A 115 -3.53 -1.22 -8.02
CA ALA A 115 -3.77 -0.36 -9.18
C ALA A 115 -3.13 -0.96 -10.43
N MET A 116 -3.96 -1.33 -11.40
CA MET A 116 -3.53 -1.86 -12.71
C MET A 116 -3.29 -0.76 -13.74
N ALA A 117 -4.09 0.29 -13.66
CA ALA A 117 -3.98 1.50 -14.45
C ALA A 117 -4.58 2.66 -13.65
N LYS A 118 -4.52 3.88 -14.20
CA LYS A 118 -5.15 5.05 -13.62
C LYS A 118 -6.63 4.77 -13.34
N ARG A 119 -7.04 4.89 -12.07
CA ARG A 119 -8.42 4.63 -11.58
C ARG A 119 -9.01 3.28 -12.01
N ARG A 120 -8.16 2.28 -12.15
CA ARG A 120 -8.56 0.90 -12.46
C ARG A 120 -7.82 -0.06 -11.55
N VAL A 121 -8.56 -0.80 -10.73
CA VAL A 121 -7.99 -1.60 -9.65
C VAL A 121 -8.51 -3.03 -9.60
N ILE A 122 -7.74 -3.90 -8.93
CA ILE A 122 -8.17 -5.23 -8.48
C ILE A 122 -8.11 -5.28 -6.97
N MET A 123 -9.16 -5.81 -6.34
CA MET A 123 -9.24 -6.05 -4.91
C MET A 123 -9.88 -7.41 -4.59
N LEU A 124 -9.71 -7.83 -3.35
CA LEU A 124 -10.33 -9.04 -2.83
C LEU A 124 -11.85 -8.86 -2.69
N GLU A 125 -12.64 -9.88 -3.03
CA GLU A 125 -14.05 -9.96 -2.69
C GLU A 125 -14.28 -9.89 -1.18
N GLY A 126 -15.49 -9.52 -0.75
CA GLY A 126 -15.86 -9.43 0.66
C GLY A 126 -15.60 -8.07 1.30
N ASN A 127 -15.28 -7.05 0.52
CA ASN A 127 -15.05 -5.68 0.97
C ASN A 127 -16.01 -4.67 0.27
N PRO A 128 -17.34 -4.85 0.42
CA PRO A 128 -18.33 -4.09 -0.37
C PRO A 128 -18.39 -2.60 -0.04
N ILE A 129 -18.05 -2.19 1.18
CA ILE A 129 -18.08 -0.79 1.58
C ILE A 129 -16.91 -0.04 0.92
N THR A 130 -15.71 -0.62 0.98
CA THR A 130 -14.51 -0.07 0.32
C THR A 130 -14.70 -0.03 -1.19
N GLN A 131 -15.24 -1.09 -1.78
CA GLN A 131 -15.54 -1.14 -3.20
C GLN A 131 -16.47 0.02 -3.63
N LYS A 132 -17.60 0.21 -2.93
CA LYS A 132 -18.54 1.31 -3.21
C LYS A 132 -17.89 2.68 -3.08
N LYS A 133 -17.04 2.88 -2.07
CA LYS A 133 -16.31 4.14 -1.90
C LYS A 133 -15.37 4.42 -3.08
N LEU A 134 -14.65 3.41 -3.57
CA LEU A 134 -13.79 3.52 -4.74
C LEU A 134 -14.60 3.84 -6.01
N GLU A 135 -15.69 3.11 -6.25
CA GLU A 135 -16.59 3.32 -7.39
C GLU A 135 -17.21 4.72 -7.38
N ALA A 136 -17.59 5.26 -6.21
CA ALA A 136 -18.09 6.62 -6.05
C ALA A 136 -17.06 7.70 -6.45
N GLU A 137 -15.76 7.37 -6.41
CA GLU A 137 -14.67 8.22 -6.89
C GLU A 137 -14.30 7.98 -8.36
N GLY A 138 -15.14 7.25 -9.10
CA GLY A 138 -14.91 6.96 -10.51
C GLY A 138 -13.81 5.92 -10.76
N VAL A 139 -13.56 5.04 -9.80
CA VAL A 139 -12.60 3.93 -9.96
C VAL A 139 -13.31 2.71 -10.52
N GLU A 140 -12.79 2.13 -11.60
CA GLU A 140 -13.20 0.81 -12.09
C GLU A 140 -12.63 -0.26 -11.15
N VAL A 141 -13.49 -0.95 -10.43
CA VAL A 141 -13.10 -1.98 -9.47
C VAL A 141 -13.40 -3.35 -10.02
N ARG A 142 -12.38 -4.22 -10.09
CA ARG A 142 -12.54 -5.65 -10.34
C ARG A 142 -12.23 -6.41 -9.07
N THR A 143 -13.05 -7.40 -8.77
CA THR A 143 -12.85 -8.27 -7.62
C THR A 143 -12.43 -9.66 -8.04
N TYR A 144 -11.80 -10.39 -7.13
CA TYR A 144 -11.49 -11.80 -7.29
C TYR A 144 -11.74 -12.56 -5.98
N ASN A 145 -12.08 -13.83 -6.11
CA ASN A 145 -12.19 -14.71 -4.96
C ASN A 145 -10.79 -15.14 -4.50
N GLY A 146 -10.40 -14.65 -3.34
CA GLY A 146 -9.09 -14.92 -2.76
C GLY A 146 -9.12 -15.82 -1.51
N SER A 147 -10.20 -16.57 -1.29
CA SER A 147 -10.36 -17.43 -0.10
C SER A 147 -9.18 -18.37 0.11
N GLU A 148 -8.67 -18.96 -0.97
CA GLU A 148 -7.56 -19.91 -0.91
C GLU A 148 -6.19 -19.23 -0.93
N ILE A 149 -5.98 -18.29 -1.85
CA ILE A 149 -4.65 -17.73 -2.07
C ILE A 149 -4.35 -16.53 -1.16
N SER A 150 -5.32 -15.64 -0.97
CA SER A 150 -5.10 -14.40 -0.21
C SER A 150 -5.34 -14.59 1.28
N LEU A 151 -6.53 -15.10 1.66
CA LEU A 151 -6.87 -15.22 3.07
C LEU A 151 -6.04 -16.27 3.79
N LYS A 152 -5.85 -17.46 3.20
CA LYS A 152 -4.99 -18.50 3.78
C LYS A 152 -3.51 -18.17 3.67
N GLY A 153 -3.09 -17.48 2.61
CA GLY A 153 -1.71 -17.06 2.39
C GLY A 153 -1.33 -15.75 3.06
N ALA A 154 -2.28 -15.06 3.72
CA ALA A 154 -2.09 -13.76 4.37
C ALA A 154 -1.48 -12.70 3.43
N GLY A 155 -1.92 -12.66 2.16
CA GLY A 155 -1.41 -11.71 1.18
C GLY A 155 -2.43 -11.30 0.13
N GLY A 156 -2.70 -10.01 0.01
CA GLY A 156 -3.59 -9.44 -0.99
C GLY A 156 -2.93 -9.29 -2.38
N PRO A 157 -3.61 -8.67 -3.35
CA PRO A 157 -3.14 -8.60 -4.73
C PRO A 157 -1.81 -7.86 -4.89
N THR A 158 -1.50 -6.88 -4.05
CA THR A 158 -0.19 -6.21 -4.08
C THR A 158 0.94 -7.11 -3.60
N CYS A 159 0.67 -8.05 -2.70
CA CYS A 159 1.64 -9.02 -2.19
C CYS A 159 1.93 -10.12 -3.20
N LEU A 160 0.91 -10.51 -3.98
CA LEU A 160 0.97 -11.65 -4.92
C LEU A 160 1.52 -11.27 -6.30
N THR A 161 1.71 -9.97 -6.58
CA THR A 161 2.09 -9.49 -7.91
C THR A 161 3.34 -8.64 -7.87
N ARG A 162 4.01 -8.54 -9.02
CA ARG A 162 5.10 -7.58 -9.27
C ARG A 162 4.92 -6.98 -10.66
N PRO A 163 4.81 -5.67 -10.77
CA PRO A 163 4.73 -5.04 -12.07
C PRO A 163 6.08 -5.19 -12.81
N LEU A 164 6.03 -5.72 -14.02
CA LEU A 164 7.20 -5.81 -14.90
C LEU A 164 7.36 -4.53 -15.72
N LEU A 165 6.24 -3.98 -16.18
CA LEU A 165 6.21 -2.75 -16.97
C LEU A 165 4.96 -1.96 -16.59
N ARG A 166 5.11 -0.66 -16.42
CA ARG A 166 4.01 0.30 -16.36
C ARG A 166 4.22 1.34 -17.44
N LEU A 167 3.27 1.46 -18.34
CA LEU A 167 3.26 2.53 -19.33
C LEU A 167 2.88 3.83 -18.59
N THR A 168 3.70 4.86 -18.76
CA THR A 168 3.36 6.23 -18.35
C THR A 168 2.54 6.83 -19.48
N SER A 169 1.25 6.98 -19.26
CA SER A 169 0.37 7.80 -20.12
C SER A 169 0.52 9.26 -19.75
#